data_432c2b4c296a7321678848c9dfcd0e85
#
_entry.id   432c2b4c296a7321678848c9dfcd0e85
#
_cell.length_a   1.000
_cell.length_b   1.000
_cell.length_c   1.000
_cell.angle_alpha   90.00
_cell.angle_beta   90.00
_cell.angle_gamma   90.00
#
_symmetry.space_group_name_H-M   'P 1'
#
loop_
_entity.id
_entity.type
_entity.pdbx_description
1 polymer ?
#
loop_
_entity_poly.entity_id
_entity_poly.type
_entity_poly.pdbx_seq_one_letter_code
_entity_poly.pdbx_strand_id
1 'polypeptide(L)'
;GVFLVGALLCRHSKFAALLALVCIFFAGMGAMRLALTVDYAGLDLQNGAIIEGRVEKKTQKEGYTLYRLGQVKISGKSVRGGVFLSSQSDYDVDDLLISQANPRIPERADYPLGFDDFLYCRSQGVLLRATSTFDAKTGQSRDISAVFHTVNRWMAEKIDSLFENAPLVRSLLIGDNGELDSDDAEQFEQAGIGHLLSVSGVYLFLYAKALESLLLFFRVSKKWRDGAGILLFAVFLLIFGANTAVFRIAVFYGLTKLASILWKEYDELTLLSISFLAAILFQPAKVYDLGVQYSYAAVFSLICLMPYIERGFAWLQPAALRKALGSVICLNIGLLPLIIRQENAIWIF
;
A
#
# COMPACT_ATOMS: atom_id res chain seq x y z
N GLY A 1 -16.52 -3.04 -23.68
CA GLY A 1 -17.94 -2.95 -23.24
C GLY A 1 -18.80 -4.08 -23.79
N VAL A 2 -18.85 -4.27 -25.11
CA VAL A 2 -19.77 -5.22 -25.77
C VAL A 2 -19.48 -6.69 -25.38
N PHE A 3 -18.21 -7.07 -25.27
CA PHE A 3 -17.81 -8.45 -24.92
C PHE A 3 -18.10 -8.80 -23.45
N LEU A 4 -18.06 -7.83 -22.54
CA LEU A 4 -18.41 -8.03 -21.14
C LEU A 4 -19.91 -8.25 -20.97
N VAL A 5 -20.73 -7.55 -21.73
CA VAL A 5 -22.18 -7.75 -21.79
C VAL A 5 -22.53 -9.12 -22.38
N GLY A 6 -21.81 -9.55 -23.44
CA GLY A 6 -21.95 -10.89 -24.00
C GLY A 6 -21.58 -12.01 -23.02
N ALA A 7 -20.52 -11.84 -22.23
CA ALA A 7 -20.11 -12.80 -21.20
C ALA A 7 -21.11 -12.89 -20.03
N LEU A 8 -21.74 -11.78 -19.65
CA LEU A 8 -22.79 -11.73 -18.64
C LEU A 8 -24.10 -12.41 -19.10
N LEU A 9 -24.40 -12.31 -20.39
CA LEU A 9 -25.59 -12.95 -20.98
C LEU A 9 -25.42 -14.47 -21.14
N CYS A 10 -24.20 -14.97 -21.33
CA CYS A 10 -23.89 -16.41 -21.45
C CYS A 10 -23.47 -17.05 -20.12
N ARG A 11 -24.12 -16.76 -19.05
CA ARG A 11 -23.80 -17.07 -17.64
C ARG A 11 -23.44 -18.52 -17.29
N HIS A 12 -23.66 -19.47 -18.18
CA HIS A 12 -23.44 -20.91 -17.94
C HIS A 12 -22.40 -21.57 -18.85
N SER A 13 -21.69 -20.82 -19.71
CA SER A 13 -20.73 -21.43 -20.60
C SER A 13 -19.30 -21.18 -20.15
N LYS A 14 -18.48 -22.23 -20.11
CA LYS A 14 -17.01 -22.14 -19.87
C LYS A 14 -16.34 -21.20 -20.87
N PHE A 15 -16.92 -21.04 -22.05
CA PHE A 15 -16.46 -20.14 -23.10
C PHE A 15 -16.66 -18.66 -22.72
N ALA A 16 -17.76 -18.30 -22.08
CA ALA A 16 -18.01 -16.94 -21.62
C ALA A 16 -17.03 -16.53 -20.49
N ALA A 17 -16.71 -17.46 -19.58
CA ALA A 17 -15.70 -17.24 -18.55
C ALA A 17 -14.30 -17.03 -19.16
N LEU A 18 -13.92 -17.83 -20.15
CA LEU A 18 -12.66 -17.67 -20.88
C LEU A 18 -12.60 -16.32 -21.62
N LEU A 19 -13.68 -15.93 -22.29
CA LEU A 19 -13.77 -14.66 -23.01
C LEU A 19 -13.66 -13.47 -22.05
N ALA A 20 -14.32 -13.56 -20.89
CA ALA A 20 -14.22 -12.54 -19.83
C ALA A 20 -12.78 -12.41 -19.30
N LEU A 21 -12.10 -13.53 -19.05
CA LEU A 21 -10.69 -13.55 -18.63
C LEU A 21 -9.77 -12.90 -19.68
N VAL A 22 -9.97 -13.22 -20.96
CA VAL A 22 -9.21 -12.62 -22.05
C VAL A 22 -9.45 -11.11 -22.13
N CYS A 23 -10.71 -10.67 -22.02
CA CYS A 23 -11.04 -9.24 -22.01
C CYS A 23 -10.41 -8.49 -20.83
N ILE A 24 -10.44 -9.09 -19.63
CA ILE A 24 -9.81 -8.54 -18.42
C ILE A 24 -8.29 -8.45 -18.61
N PHE A 25 -7.68 -9.49 -19.17
CA PHE A 25 -6.23 -9.52 -19.45
C PHE A 25 -5.83 -8.38 -20.40
N PHE A 26 -6.51 -8.24 -21.54
CA PHE A 26 -6.22 -7.16 -22.48
C PHE A 26 -6.55 -5.77 -21.95
N ALA A 27 -7.60 -5.62 -21.16
CA ALA A 27 -7.92 -4.36 -20.48
C ALA A 27 -6.83 -3.99 -19.45
N GLY A 28 -6.34 -4.97 -18.70
CA GLY A 28 -5.22 -4.80 -17.76
C GLY A 28 -3.92 -4.42 -18.47
N MET A 29 -3.60 -5.09 -19.59
CA MET A 29 -2.44 -4.73 -20.41
C MET A 29 -2.57 -3.31 -20.99
N GLY A 30 -3.74 -2.92 -21.47
CA GLY A 30 -4.01 -1.57 -21.99
C GLY A 30 -3.87 -0.52 -20.89
N ALA A 31 -4.45 -0.76 -19.73
CA ALA A 31 -4.33 0.11 -18.56
C ALA A 31 -2.87 0.24 -18.09
N MET A 32 -2.13 -0.88 -18.05
CA MET A 32 -0.70 -0.89 -17.72
C MET A 32 0.11 -0.07 -18.71
N ARG A 33 -0.14 -0.28 -20.02
CA ARG A 33 0.55 0.49 -21.05
C ARG A 33 0.30 1.98 -20.91
N LEU A 34 -0.96 2.39 -20.67
CA LEU A 34 -1.31 3.78 -20.43
C LEU A 34 -0.67 4.35 -19.16
N ALA A 35 -0.56 3.56 -18.10
CA ALA A 35 0.07 3.97 -16.85
C ALA A 35 1.60 4.14 -16.97
N LEU A 36 2.24 3.37 -17.84
CA LEU A 36 3.69 3.43 -18.08
C LEU A 36 4.09 4.41 -19.18
N THR A 37 3.18 4.73 -20.11
CA THR A 37 3.44 5.76 -21.13
C THR A 37 3.21 7.13 -20.51
N VAL A 38 4.26 7.94 -20.48
CA VAL A 38 4.20 9.33 -20.07
C VAL A 38 4.75 10.18 -21.17
N ASP A 39 3.97 11.17 -21.53
CA ASP A 39 4.43 12.21 -22.40
C ASP A 39 5.14 13.28 -21.57
N TYR A 40 6.47 13.27 -21.66
CA TYR A 40 7.32 14.32 -21.07
C TYR A 40 7.47 15.51 -22.00
N ALA A 41 6.94 15.42 -23.25
CA ALA A 41 6.99 16.52 -24.20
C ALA A 41 6.20 17.72 -23.66
N GLY A 42 6.86 18.83 -23.54
CA GLY A 42 6.28 20.06 -23.02
C GLY A 42 6.32 20.25 -21.52
N LEU A 43 6.98 19.35 -20.76
CA LEU A 43 7.40 19.62 -19.39
C LEU A 43 8.72 20.37 -19.40
N ASP A 44 8.82 21.37 -18.53
CA ASP A 44 10.08 22.05 -18.30
C ASP A 44 10.98 21.18 -17.41
N LEU A 45 11.95 20.52 -18.04
CA LEU A 45 12.94 19.68 -17.36
C LEU A 45 14.30 20.37 -17.22
N GLN A 46 14.35 21.70 -17.44
CA GLN A 46 15.58 22.45 -17.28
C GLN A 46 15.95 22.60 -15.79
N ASN A 47 17.23 22.78 -15.53
CA ASN A 47 17.71 23.07 -14.19
C ASN A 47 17.11 24.37 -13.69
N GLY A 48 16.61 24.36 -12.47
CA GLY A 48 15.95 25.51 -11.87
C GLY A 48 14.47 25.69 -12.24
N ALA A 49 13.80 24.65 -12.76
CA ALA A 49 12.37 24.66 -13.00
C ALA A 49 11.58 24.91 -11.70
N ILE A 50 10.51 25.69 -11.81
CA ILE A 50 9.63 25.98 -10.67
C ILE A 50 8.65 24.83 -10.52
N ILE A 51 8.70 24.15 -9.39
CA ILE A 51 7.79 23.06 -9.03
C ILE A 51 6.91 23.53 -7.88
N GLU A 52 5.62 23.57 -8.13
CA GLU A 52 4.60 23.84 -7.12
C GLU A 52 3.86 22.53 -6.80
N GLY A 53 3.58 22.28 -5.53
CA GLY A 53 2.83 21.09 -5.14
C GLY A 53 2.50 21.04 -3.66
N ARG A 54 1.59 20.14 -3.32
CA ARG A 54 1.23 19.84 -1.94
C ARG A 54 2.05 18.66 -1.43
N VAL A 55 2.58 18.77 -0.24
CA VAL A 55 3.25 17.66 0.45
C VAL A 55 2.21 16.60 0.84
N GLU A 56 2.28 15.42 0.22
CA GLU A 56 1.42 14.27 0.55
C GLU A 56 2.08 13.29 1.50
N LYS A 57 3.41 13.20 1.45
CA LYS A 57 4.19 12.31 2.32
C LYS A 57 5.57 12.89 2.54
N LYS A 58 6.06 12.74 3.77
CA LYS A 58 7.41 13.08 4.21
C LYS A 58 8.14 11.79 4.56
N THR A 59 9.39 11.67 4.15
CA THR A 59 10.28 10.56 4.53
C THR A 59 11.65 11.12 4.81
N GLN A 60 12.09 11.01 6.06
CA GLN A 60 13.41 11.48 6.47
C GLN A 60 14.47 10.50 6.00
N LYS A 61 15.56 11.02 5.45
CA LYS A 61 16.75 10.29 5.01
C LYS A 61 17.96 10.93 5.65
N GLU A 62 19.08 10.23 5.68
CA GLU A 62 20.33 10.80 6.12
C GLU A 62 20.73 12.00 5.24
N GLY A 63 20.78 13.18 5.84
CA GLY A 63 21.21 14.42 5.17
C GLY A 63 20.14 15.14 4.32
N TYR A 64 18.97 14.59 4.09
CA TYR A 64 17.89 15.26 3.36
C TYR A 64 16.51 14.65 3.67
N THR A 65 15.47 15.41 3.40
CA THR A 65 14.08 14.90 3.49
C THR A 65 13.52 14.71 2.09
N LEU A 66 12.94 13.55 1.85
CA LEU A 66 12.25 13.20 0.61
C LEU A 66 10.74 13.48 0.76
N TYR A 67 10.25 14.43 -0.01
CA TYR A 67 8.83 14.77 -0.08
C TYR A 67 8.17 14.16 -1.31
N ARG A 68 7.01 13.55 -1.12
CA ARG A 68 6.12 13.25 -2.23
C ARG A 68 5.16 14.41 -2.40
N LEU A 69 5.28 15.11 -3.51
CA LEU A 69 4.37 16.18 -3.88
C LEU A 69 3.23 15.66 -4.74
N GLY A 70 2.00 16.02 -4.40
CA GLY A 70 0.80 15.82 -5.21
C GLY A 70 0.27 17.13 -5.76
N GLN A 71 -0.69 17.06 -6.69
CA GLN A 71 -1.27 18.22 -7.37
C GLN A 71 -0.21 19.15 -7.99
N VAL A 72 0.78 18.54 -8.63
CA VAL A 72 1.99 19.24 -9.06
C VAL A 72 1.74 20.12 -10.28
N LYS A 73 2.34 21.32 -10.25
CA LYS A 73 2.55 22.19 -11.41
C LYS A 73 4.03 22.38 -11.62
N ILE A 74 4.47 22.27 -12.88
CA ILE A 74 5.86 22.53 -13.29
C ILE A 74 5.83 23.72 -14.24
N SER A 75 6.51 24.81 -13.85
CA SER A 75 6.53 26.08 -14.60
C SER A 75 5.10 26.51 -15.03
N GLY A 76 4.12 26.41 -14.09
CA GLY A 76 2.72 26.79 -14.28
C GLY A 76 1.84 25.76 -15.00
N LYS A 77 2.39 24.66 -15.55
CA LYS A 77 1.63 23.57 -16.18
C LYS A 77 1.28 22.50 -15.18
N SER A 78 -0.02 22.16 -15.05
CA SER A 78 -0.47 21.04 -14.21
C SER A 78 -0.06 19.70 -14.79
N VAL A 79 0.49 18.82 -13.95
CA VAL A 79 1.01 17.50 -14.32
C VAL A 79 0.16 16.41 -13.67
N ARG A 80 -0.21 15.38 -14.44
CA ARG A 80 -0.94 14.22 -13.92
C ARG A 80 0.04 13.23 -13.26
N GLY A 81 0.33 13.45 -11.97
CA GLY A 81 1.17 12.60 -11.15
C GLY A 81 1.99 13.40 -10.15
N GLY A 82 2.59 12.69 -9.18
CA GLY A 82 3.41 13.30 -8.15
C GLY A 82 4.85 13.55 -8.60
N VAL A 83 5.59 14.28 -7.78
CA VAL A 83 7.04 14.47 -7.88
C VAL A 83 7.67 14.10 -6.55
N PHE A 84 8.77 13.36 -6.58
CA PHE A 84 9.63 13.21 -5.42
C PHE A 84 10.61 14.39 -5.37
N LEU A 85 10.47 15.22 -4.35
CA LEU A 85 11.34 16.37 -4.09
C LEU A 85 12.29 16.04 -2.94
N SER A 86 13.59 16.10 -3.18
CA SER A 86 14.61 16.03 -2.14
C SER A 86 14.96 17.43 -1.69
N SER A 87 14.80 17.74 -0.42
CA SER A 87 15.10 19.03 0.18
C SER A 87 15.82 18.87 1.52
N GLN A 88 16.59 19.90 1.92
CA GLN A 88 17.18 19.98 3.26
C GLN A 88 16.29 20.74 4.25
N SER A 89 15.28 21.47 3.75
CA SER A 89 14.32 22.18 4.59
C SER A 89 13.27 21.23 5.13
N ASP A 90 12.73 21.55 6.29
CA ASP A 90 11.71 20.75 6.96
C ASP A 90 10.32 21.36 6.76
N TYR A 91 9.41 20.54 6.21
CA TYR A 91 8.02 20.89 5.93
C TYR A 91 7.10 19.82 6.45
N ASP A 92 5.89 20.23 6.77
CA ASP A 92 4.83 19.30 7.20
C ASP A 92 4.00 18.78 6.01
N VAL A 93 3.31 17.67 6.25
CA VAL A 93 2.29 17.16 5.32
C VAL A 93 1.18 18.21 5.19
N ASP A 94 0.61 18.34 3.98
CA ASP A 94 -0.35 19.35 3.55
C ASP A 94 0.21 20.77 3.35
N ASP A 95 1.49 21.00 3.57
CA ASP A 95 2.11 22.26 3.17
C ASP A 95 2.11 22.40 1.65
N LEU A 96 1.82 23.62 1.20
CA LEU A 96 1.94 24.00 -0.21
C LEU A 96 3.34 24.58 -0.41
N LEU A 97 4.12 23.95 -1.28
CA LEU A 97 5.48 24.31 -1.55
C LEU A 97 5.61 24.89 -2.96
N ILE A 98 6.46 25.91 -3.07
CA ILE A 98 7.07 26.32 -4.31
C ILE A 98 8.57 26.06 -4.18
N SER A 99 9.10 25.27 -5.09
CA SER A 99 10.52 24.91 -5.10
C SER A 99 11.13 25.22 -6.46
N GLN A 100 12.30 25.83 -6.43
CA GLN A 100 13.19 25.86 -7.57
C GLN A 100 14.05 24.60 -7.51
N ALA A 101 13.87 23.71 -8.48
CA ALA A 101 14.45 22.38 -8.43
C ALA A 101 14.98 21.91 -9.78
N ASN A 102 15.82 20.89 -9.74
CA ASN A 102 16.35 20.22 -10.91
C ASN A 102 15.59 18.92 -11.14
N PRO A 103 14.56 18.91 -12.02
CA PRO A 103 13.79 17.74 -12.31
C PRO A 103 14.58 16.75 -13.17
N ARG A 104 14.47 15.46 -12.85
CA ARG A 104 15.03 14.38 -13.64
C ARG A 104 14.02 13.26 -13.85
N ILE A 105 14.09 12.62 -15.00
CA ILE A 105 13.30 11.42 -15.28
C ILE A 105 13.94 10.27 -14.51
N PRO A 106 13.17 9.45 -13.76
CA PRO A 106 13.70 8.27 -13.10
C PRO A 106 14.31 7.30 -14.11
N GLU A 107 15.44 6.73 -13.77
CA GLU A 107 16.19 5.82 -14.63
C GLU A 107 15.58 4.42 -14.60
N ARG A 108 15.69 3.69 -15.71
CA ARG A 108 15.37 2.27 -15.77
C ARG A 108 16.57 1.44 -15.36
N ALA A 109 16.31 0.25 -14.83
CA ALA A 109 17.40 -0.66 -14.52
C ALA A 109 18.21 -1.03 -15.76
N ASP A 110 19.54 -0.94 -15.64
CA ASP A 110 20.46 -1.32 -16.72
C ASP A 110 20.60 -2.84 -16.90
N TYR A 111 20.17 -3.62 -15.89
CA TYR A 111 20.22 -5.08 -15.90
C TYR A 111 18.91 -5.70 -15.33
N PRO A 112 18.56 -6.93 -15.75
CA PRO A 112 17.21 -7.51 -15.54
C PRO A 112 16.77 -7.66 -14.08
N LEU A 113 17.69 -7.67 -13.13
CA LEU A 113 17.41 -7.83 -11.69
C LEU A 113 17.79 -6.59 -10.87
N GLY A 114 18.18 -5.49 -11.55
CA GLY A 114 18.50 -4.23 -10.87
C GLY A 114 17.28 -3.52 -10.33
N PHE A 115 17.52 -2.59 -9.41
CA PHE A 115 16.46 -1.69 -8.92
C PHE A 115 16.04 -0.74 -10.05
N ASP A 116 14.78 -0.85 -10.49
CA ASP A 116 14.20 -0.01 -11.52
C ASP A 116 13.49 1.20 -10.86
N ASP A 117 14.21 2.33 -10.80
CA ASP A 117 13.70 3.56 -10.20
C ASP A 117 12.48 4.10 -10.95
N PHE A 118 12.41 3.90 -12.27
CA PHE A 118 11.26 4.29 -13.07
C PHE A 118 10.00 3.52 -12.65
N LEU A 119 10.07 2.19 -12.56
CA LEU A 119 8.95 1.36 -12.14
C LEU A 119 8.57 1.62 -10.68
N TYR A 120 9.55 1.85 -9.81
CA TYR A 120 9.32 2.23 -8.44
C TYR A 120 8.55 3.57 -8.37
N CYS A 121 9.02 4.62 -9.01
CA CYS A 121 8.35 5.91 -9.04
C CYS A 121 6.93 5.79 -9.61
N ARG A 122 6.75 5.00 -10.68
CA ARG A 122 5.43 4.74 -11.26
C ARG A 122 4.50 4.02 -10.29
N SER A 123 5.00 3.04 -9.57
CA SER A 123 4.21 2.33 -8.56
C SER A 123 3.73 3.26 -7.43
N GLN A 124 4.50 4.30 -7.14
CA GLN A 124 4.14 5.33 -6.18
C GLN A 124 3.30 6.48 -6.79
N GLY A 125 2.96 6.41 -8.08
CA GLY A 125 2.22 7.46 -8.78
C GLY A 125 3.05 8.73 -9.04
N VAL A 126 4.37 8.60 -9.00
CA VAL A 126 5.34 9.69 -9.20
C VAL A 126 5.86 9.67 -10.63
N LEU A 127 6.00 10.86 -11.22
CA LEU A 127 6.47 11.06 -12.59
C LEU A 127 7.95 11.36 -12.66
N LEU A 128 8.42 12.22 -11.76
CA LEU A 128 9.76 12.80 -11.78
C LEU A 128 10.36 12.76 -10.39
N ARG A 129 11.68 12.74 -10.35
CA ARG A 129 12.45 13.13 -9.16
C ARG A 129 12.97 14.54 -9.36
N ALA A 130 13.05 15.31 -8.29
CA ALA A 130 13.63 16.64 -8.32
C ALA A 130 14.49 16.85 -7.07
N THR A 131 15.60 17.57 -7.23
CA THR A 131 16.41 18.03 -6.12
C THR A 131 16.22 19.52 -6.00
N SER A 132 15.78 19.96 -4.84
CA SER A 132 15.56 21.37 -4.55
C SER A 132 16.90 22.12 -4.46
N THR A 133 16.89 23.32 -5.01
CA THR A 133 17.92 24.33 -4.80
C THR A 133 17.44 25.45 -3.89
N PHE A 134 16.14 25.72 -3.93
CA PHE A 134 15.48 26.69 -3.07
C PHE A 134 14.02 26.30 -2.88
N ASP A 135 13.55 26.33 -1.65
CA ASP A 135 12.17 26.01 -1.31
C ASP A 135 11.53 27.12 -0.50
N ALA A 136 10.25 27.34 -0.71
CA ALA A 136 9.43 28.23 0.10
C ALA A 136 8.05 27.61 0.35
N LYS A 137 7.59 27.70 1.60
CA LYS A 137 6.21 27.37 1.97
C LYS A 137 5.30 28.54 1.57
N THR A 138 4.27 28.26 0.79
CA THR A 138 3.30 29.27 0.30
C THR A 138 2.01 29.27 1.10
N GLY A 139 1.69 28.16 1.78
CA GLY A 139 0.45 28.03 2.53
C GLY A 139 0.23 26.61 3.02
N GLN A 140 -1.00 26.33 3.47
CA GLN A 140 -1.45 24.98 3.81
C GLN A 140 -2.76 24.68 3.06
N SER A 141 -2.88 23.45 2.60
CA SER A 141 -4.14 22.97 2.01
C SER A 141 -5.17 22.76 3.11
N ARG A 142 -6.45 23.10 2.81
CA ARG A 142 -7.59 22.89 3.71
C ARG A 142 -8.57 21.85 3.16
N ASP A 143 -8.06 20.89 2.42
CA ASP A 143 -8.88 19.80 1.87
C ASP A 143 -9.34 18.82 2.96
N ILE A 144 -10.26 17.93 2.61
CA ILE A 144 -10.74 16.87 3.50
C ILE A 144 -9.59 16.01 4.03
N SER A 145 -8.50 15.83 3.27
CA SER A 145 -7.27 15.17 3.73
C SER A 145 -6.65 15.87 4.94
N ALA A 146 -6.73 17.21 5.05
CA ALA A 146 -6.20 17.95 6.19
C ALA A 146 -6.89 17.58 7.51
N VAL A 147 -8.16 17.17 7.48
CA VAL A 147 -8.88 16.68 8.66
C VAL A 147 -8.26 15.38 9.16
N PHE A 148 -7.92 14.47 8.24
CA PHE A 148 -7.31 13.17 8.59
C PHE A 148 -5.88 13.33 9.08
N HIS A 149 -5.11 14.23 8.49
CA HIS A 149 -3.78 14.58 9.00
C HIS A 149 -3.85 15.22 10.38
N THR A 150 -4.89 16.03 10.64
CA THR A 150 -5.15 16.58 11.98
C THR A 150 -5.43 15.45 12.99
N VAL A 151 -6.22 14.45 12.61
CA VAL A 151 -6.48 13.27 13.48
C VAL A 151 -5.19 12.47 13.71
N ASN A 152 -4.38 12.23 12.69
CA ASN A 152 -3.11 11.55 12.84
C ASN A 152 -2.14 12.33 13.75
N ARG A 153 -2.05 13.64 13.59
CA ARG A 153 -1.24 14.50 14.47
C ARG A 153 -1.75 14.44 15.91
N TRP A 154 -3.04 14.56 16.12
CA TRP A 154 -3.63 14.43 17.46
C TRP A 154 -3.35 13.06 18.10
N MET A 155 -3.40 11.95 17.29
CA MET A 155 -3.02 10.62 17.77
C MET A 155 -1.52 10.57 18.13
N ALA A 156 -0.64 11.13 17.30
CA ALA A 156 0.78 11.23 17.58
C ALA A 156 1.07 12.00 18.86
N GLU A 157 0.49 13.19 19.04
CA GLU A 157 0.62 14.01 20.25
C GLU A 157 0.14 13.27 21.52
N LYS A 158 -0.93 12.48 21.40
CA LYS A 158 -1.41 11.65 22.51
C LYS A 158 -0.46 10.50 22.84
N ILE A 159 0.12 9.85 21.84
CA ILE A 159 1.12 8.81 22.05
C ILE A 159 2.36 9.41 22.71
N ASP A 160 2.82 10.58 22.26
CA ASP A 160 3.96 11.31 22.84
C ASP A 160 3.75 11.67 24.31
N SER A 161 2.51 11.98 24.69
CA SER A 161 2.17 12.28 26.06
C SER A 161 2.06 11.06 27.00
N LEU A 162 1.95 9.85 26.44
CA LEU A 162 1.67 8.62 27.20
C LEU A 162 2.88 7.67 27.27
N PHE A 163 3.82 7.75 26.32
CA PHE A 163 4.91 6.80 26.20
C PHE A 163 6.28 7.48 26.15
N GLU A 164 7.25 6.95 26.89
CA GLU A 164 8.64 7.46 26.89
C GLU A 164 9.32 7.21 25.54
N ASN A 165 9.06 6.08 24.88
CA ASN A 165 9.53 5.72 23.55
C ASN A 165 8.47 6.01 22.48
N ALA A 166 7.97 7.24 22.46
CA ALA A 166 6.90 7.66 21.57
C ALA A 166 7.18 7.42 20.06
N PRO A 167 8.39 7.67 19.51
CA PRO A 167 8.68 7.42 18.09
C PRO A 167 8.47 5.96 17.68
N LEU A 168 8.93 5.00 18.48
CA LEU A 168 8.72 3.57 18.23
C LEU A 168 7.24 3.20 18.31
N VAL A 169 6.52 3.70 19.32
CA VAL A 169 5.08 3.42 19.49
C VAL A 169 4.26 4.05 18.36
N ARG A 170 4.62 5.25 17.89
CA ARG A 170 3.99 5.88 16.71
C ARG A 170 4.21 5.05 15.45
N SER A 171 5.43 4.60 15.22
CA SER A 171 5.76 3.69 14.12
C SER A 171 4.88 2.44 14.13
N LEU A 172 4.76 1.78 15.29
CA LEU A 172 3.99 0.55 15.44
C LEU A 172 2.47 0.76 15.34
N LEU A 173 1.90 1.82 15.94
CA LEU A 173 0.45 2.00 16.01
C LEU A 173 -0.13 2.73 14.80
N ILE A 174 0.54 3.77 14.32
CA ILE A 174 0.04 4.62 13.22
C ILE A 174 0.93 4.61 11.98
N GLY A 175 2.06 3.88 12.03
CA GLY A 175 3.00 3.76 10.91
C GLY A 175 3.74 5.05 10.57
N ASP A 176 3.87 5.94 11.55
CA ASP A 176 4.64 7.16 11.43
C ASP A 176 6.10 6.90 11.82
N ASN A 177 6.97 6.78 10.82
CA ASN A 177 8.39 6.51 11.00
C ASN A 177 9.24 7.81 10.91
N GLY A 178 8.59 8.97 10.92
CA GLY A 178 9.27 10.24 10.67
C GLY A 178 10.34 10.59 11.69
N GLU A 179 10.19 10.16 12.92
CA GLU A 179 11.10 10.44 14.04
C GLU A 179 11.72 9.16 14.65
N LEU A 180 11.58 8.01 13.97
CA LEU A 180 12.18 6.76 14.43
C LEU A 180 13.69 6.84 14.27
N ASP A 181 14.43 6.46 15.31
CA ASP A 181 15.88 6.40 15.27
C ASP A 181 16.34 5.34 14.24
N SER A 182 17.39 5.68 13.48
CA SER A 182 17.98 4.77 12.50
C SER A 182 18.48 3.47 13.14
N ASP A 183 19.02 3.55 14.35
CA ASP A 183 19.53 2.39 15.09
C ASP A 183 18.40 1.45 15.49
N ASP A 184 17.26 1.99 15.95
CA ASP A 184 16.08 1.19 16.26
C ASP A 184 15.53 0.53 14.99
N ALA A 185 15.41 1.27 13.89
CA ALA A 185 14.94 0.74 12.62
C ALA A 185 15.84 -0.42 12.12
N GLU A 186 17.17 -0.25 12.20
CA GLU A 186 18.14 -1.27 11.80
C GLU A 186 18.06 -2.53 12.68
N GLN A 187 17.88 -2.38 14.00
CA GLN A 187 17.67 -3.52 14.90
C GLN A 187 16.43 -4.32 14.56
N PHE A 188 15.31 -3.65 14.22
CA PHE A 188 14.10 -4.32 13.78
C PHE A 188 14.29 -5.03 12.43
N GLU A 189 15.05 -4.43 11.50
CA GLU A 189 15.38 -5.06 10.21
C GLU A 189 16.29 -6.29 10.41
N GLN A 190 17.33 -6.19 11.22
CA GLN A 190 18.22 -7.31 11.55
C GLN A 190 17.50 -8.44 12.25
N ALA A 191 16.50 -8.14 13.09
CA ALA A 191 15.64 -9.13 13.71
C ALA A 191 14.61 -9.75 12.75
N GLY A 192 14.54 -9.30 11.48
CA GLY A 192 13.57 -9.76 10.49
C GLY A 192 12.14 -9.26 10.71
N ILE A 193 11.94 -8.33 11.64
CA ILE A 193 10.62 -7.79 12.01
C ILE A 193 10.44 -6.32 11.60
N GLY A 194 11.31 -5.79 10.74
CA GLY A 194 11.22 -4.42 10.22
C GLY A 194 9.88 -4.09 9.57
N HIS A 195 9.19 -5.09 9.02
CA HIS A 195 7.85 -4.92 8.45
C HIS A 195 6.78 -4.51 9.49
N LEU A 196 7.03 -4.67 10.79
CA LEU A 196 6.13 -4.20 11.86
C LEU A 196 6.21 -2.68 12.05
N LEU A 197 7.29 -2.03 11.65
CA LEU A 197 7.46 -0.57 11.74
C LEU A 197 6.62 0.20 10.71
N SER A 198 5.99 -0.47 9.78
CA SER A 198 5.02 0.12 8.85
C SER A 198 3.60 -0.23 9.26
N VAL A 199 2.60 0.56 8.80
CA VAL A 199 1.18 0.18 9.02
C VAL A 199 0.96 -1.22 8.49
N SER A 200 1.10 -2.19 9.37
CA SER A 200 0.92 -3.60 9.05
C SER A 200 -0.56 -3.94 8.99
N GLY A 201 -0.91 -4.79 8.01
CA GLY A 201 -2.23 -5.35 7.95
C GLY A 201 -2.70 -6.08 9.19
N VAL A 202 -1.76 -6.59 9.97
CA VAL A 202 -2.03 -7.29 11.23
C VAL A 202 -2.66 -6.35 12.24
N TYR A 203 -2.19 -5.11 12.38
CA TYR A 203 -2.77 -4.14 13.33
C TYR A 203 -4.19 -3.75 12.94
N LEU A 204 -4.44 -3.49 11.65
CA LEU A 204 -5.78 -3.16 11.17
C LEU A 204 -6.76 -4.31 11.40
N PHE A 205 -6.30 -5.55 11.19
CA PHE A 205 -7.09 -6.73 11.48
C PHE A 205 -7.34 -6.90 13.00
N LEU A 206 -6.35 -6.59 13.84
CA LEU A 206 -6.48 -6.64 15.29
C LEU A 206 -7.53 -5.62 15.78
N TYR A 207 -7.49 -4.38 15.27
CA TYR A 207 -8.50 -3.37 15.59
C TYR A 207 -9.91 -3.79 15.15
N ALA A 208 -10.04 -4.37 13.97
CA ALA A 208 -11.30 -4.91 13.50
C ALA A 208 -11.83 -6.04 14.39
N LYS A 209 -10.95 -6.94 14.82
CA LYS A 209 -11.30 -8.02 15.75
C LYS A 209 -11.64 -7.52 17.14
N ALA A 210 -10.94 -6.52 17.64
CA ALA A 210 -11.26 -5.88 18.92
C ALA A 210 -12.65 -5.23 18.87
N LEU A 211 -12.95 -4.47 17.82
CA LEU A 211 -14.28 -3.90 17.61
C LEU A 211 -15.36 -4.99 17.50
N GLU A 212 -15.12 -6.03 16.72
CA GLU A 212 -16.07 -7.14 16.57
C GLU A 212 -16.34 -7.82 17.91
N SER A 213 -15.30 -8.06 18.73
CA SER A 213 -15.40 -8.65 20.06
C SER A 213 -16.18 -7.76 21.02
N LEU A 214 -15.94 -6.44 20.99
CA LEU A 214 -16.66 -5.47 21.79
C LEU A 214 -18.15 -5.43 21.43
N LEU A 215 -18.48 -5.40 20.15
CA LEU A 215 -19.87 -5.42 19.68
C LEU A 215 -20.57 -6.75 19.97
N LEU A 216 -19.82 -7.86 19.97
CA LEU A 216 -20.31 -9.17 20.44
C LEU A 216 -20.67 -9.14 21.92
N PHE A 217 -19.80 -8.55 22.76
CA PHE A 217 -20.07 -8.39 24.19
C PHE A 217 -21.37 -7.63 24.46
N PHE A 218 -21.67 -6.59 23.68
CA PHE A 218 -22.92 -5.85 23.72
C PHE A 218 -24.09 -6.55 22.99
N ARG A 219 -23.91 -7.79 22.53
CA ARG A 219 -24.93 -8.58 21.83
C ARG A 219 -25.50 -7.90 20.58
N VAL A 220 -24.71 -7.06 19.92
CA VAL A 220 -25.10 -6.41 18.66
C VAL A 220 -25.28 -7.45 17.57
N SER A 221 -26.35 -7.35 16.77
CA SER A 221 -26.67 -8.30 15.71
C SER A 221 -25.57 -8.36 14.63
N LYS A 222 -25.44 -9.52 13.96
CA LYS A 222 -24.38 -9.77 12.96
C LYS A 222 -24.33 -8.68 11.87
N LYS A 223 -25.49 -8.27 11.35
CA LYS A 223 -25.55 -7.25 10.28
C LYS A 223 -24.95 -5.92 10.70
N TRP A 224 -25.24 -5.47 11.90
CA TRP A 224 -24.67 -4.21 12.45
C TRP A 224 -23.18 -4.32 12.75
N ARG A 225 -22.71 -5.48 13.21
CA ARG A 225 -21.28 -5.74 13.40
C ARG A 225 -20.52 -5.71 12.08
N ASP A 226 -21.06 -6.38 11.05
CA ASP A 226 -20.45 -6.39 9.73
C ASP A 226 -20.44 -4.99 9.10
N GLY A 227 -21.52 -4.21 9.26
CA GLY A 227 -21.58 -2.81 8.87
C GLY A 227 -20.58 -1.92 9.59
N ALA A 228 -20.45 -2.07 10.92
CA ALA A 228 -19.46 -1.35 11.72
C ALA A 228 -18.02 -1.68 11.30
N GLY A 229 -17.75 -2.95 10.96
CA GLY A 229 -16.46 -3.35 10.43
C GLY A 229 -16.13 -2.69 9.08
N ILE A 230 -17.08 -2.63 8.16
CA ILE A 230 -16.91 -1.92 6.89
C ILE A 230 -16.64 -0.43 7.13
N LEU A 231 -17.41 0.20 8.03
CA LEU A 231 -17.22 1.60 8.40
C LEU A 231 -15.84 1.85 9.00
N LEU A 232 -15.36 0.96 9.89
CA LEU A 232 -14.03 1.05 10.48
C LEU A 232 -12.94 1.05 9.40
N PHE A 233 -13.02 0.16 8.41
CA PHE A 233 -12.04 0.14 7.32
C PHE A 233 -12.17 1.34 6.38
N ALA A 234 -13.37 1.86 6.16
CA ALA A 234 -13.55 3.13 5.45
C ALA A 234 -12.84 4.28 6.19
N VAL A 235 -13.00 4.35 7.52
CA VAL A 235 -12.30 5.33 8.36
C VAL A 235 -10.78 5.12 8.29
N PHE A 236 -10.29 3.88 8.32
CA PHE A 236 -8.85 3.63 8.16
C PHE A 236 -8.31 4.08 6.81
N LEU A 237 -9.05 3.86 5.72
CA LEU A 237 -8.67 4.38 4.40
C LEU A 237 -8.57 5.90 4.38
N LEU A 238 -9.41 6.57 5.14
CA LEU A 238 -9.39 8.02 5.25
C LEU A 238 -8.20 8.50 6.12
N ILE A 239 -7.95 7.86 7.27
CA ILE A 239 -6.89 8.25 8.21
C ILE A 239 -5.50 7.96 7.65
N PHE A 240 -5.28 6.73 7.18
CA PHE A 240 -3.96 6.29 6.68
C PHE A 240 -3.73 6.58 5.20
N GLY A 241 -4.70 7.23 4.56
CA GLY A 241 -4.69 7.46 3.12
C GLY A 241 -4.80 6.16 2.32
N ALA A 242 -4.69 6.27 1.01
CA ALA A 242 -4.63 5.11 0.12
C ALA A 242 -3.25 4.41 0.17
N ASN A 243 -2.67 4.26 1.38
CA ASN A 243 -1.51 3.41 1.57
C ASN A 243 -1.85 2.02 1.04
N THR A 244 -0.98 1.48 0.23
CA THR A 244 -1.22 0.25 -0.53
C THR A 244 -1.61 -0.92 0.36
N ALA A 245 -1.03 -1.02 1.56
CA ALA A 245 -1.35 -2.07 2.54
C ALA A 245 -2.78 -1.92 3.09
N VAL A 246 -3.12 -0.71 3.55
CA VAL A 246 -4.43 -0.40 4.12
C VAL A 246 -5.54 -0.60 3.09
N PHE A 247 -5.34 -0.12 1.85
CA PHE A 247 -6.30 -0.28 0.77
C PHE A 247 -6.61 -1.76 0.48
N ARG A 248 -5.58 -2.61 0.38
CA ARG A 248 -5.78 -4.05 0.12
C ARG A 248 -6.59 -4.73 1.19
N ILE A 249 -6.25 -4.48 2.45
CA ILE A 249 -6.94 -5.09 3.59
C ILE A 249 -8.37 -4.58 3.67
N ALA A 250 -8.58 -3.29 3.49
CA ALA A 250 -9.91 -2.69 3.49
C ALA A 250 -10.80 -3.29 2.40
N VAL A 251 -10.28 -3.44 1.18
CA VAL A 251 -11.03 -4.05 0.07
C VAL A 251 -11.31 -5.53 0.36
N PHE A 252 -10.30 -6.31 0.76
CA PHE A 252 -10.49 -7.74 1.05
C PHE A 252 -11.48 -7.95 2.20
N TYR A 253 -11.31 -7.23 3.31
CA TYR A 253 -12.22 -7.30 4.45
C TYR A 253 -13.63 -6.82 4.09
N GLY A 254 -13.75 -5.70 3.38
CA GLY A 254 -15.02 -5.17 2.91
C GLY A 254 -15.78 -6.16 2.04
N LEU A 255 -15.08 -6.81 1.09
CA LEU A 255 -15.68 -7.87 0.25
C LEU A 255 -16.14 -9.08 1.08
N THR A 256 -15.33 -9.51 2.06
CA THR A 256 -15.68 -10.61 2.96
C THR A 256 -16.94 -10.29 3.76
N LYS A 257 -17.04 -9.08 4.33
CA LYS A 257 -18.22 -8.65 5.08
C LYS A 257 -19.44 -8.44 4.19
N LEU A 258 -19.25 -7.90 2.99
CA LEU A 258 -20.31 -7.74 2.02
C LEU A 258 -20.89 -9.11 1.59
N ALA A 259 -20.03 -10.11 1.32
CA ALA A 259 -20.45 -11.47 1.03
C ALA A 259 -21.25 -12.09 2.19
N SER A 260 -20.80 -11.85 3.43
CA SER A 260 -21.51 -12.30 4.64
C SER A 260 -22.91 -11.64 4.78
N ILE A 261 -23.03 -10.34 4.47
CA ILE A 261 -24.32 -9.62 4.50
C ILE A 261 -25.27 -10.14 3.43
N LEU A 262 -24.74 -10.46 2.25
CA LEU A 262 -25.51 -10.99 1.13
C LEU A 262 -25.86 -12.48 1.27
N TRP A 263 -25.44 -13.12 2.38
CA TRP A 263 -25.69 -14.55 2.67
C TRP A 263 -25.19 -15.47 1.55
N LYS A 264 -24.09 -15.13 0.90
CA LYS A 264 -23.46 -15.95 -0.13
C LYS A 264 -22.27 -16.71 0.45
N GLU A 265 -22.17 -17.97 0.08
CA GLU A 265 -20.93 -18.71 0.24
C GLU A 265 -19.88 -18.06 -0.64
N TYR A 266 -18.69 -17.86 -0.09
CA TYR A 266 -17.57 -17.25 -0.79
C TYR A 266 -16.32 -18.09 -0.63
N ASP A 267 -15.56 -18.15 -1.69
CA ASP A 267 -14.23 -18.74 -1.70
C ASP A 267 -13.20 -17.64 -1.50
N GLU A 268 -12.29 -17.85 -0.53
CA GLU A 268 -11.27 -16.86 -0.16
C GLU A 268 -10.36 -16.52 -1.33
N LEU A 269 -10.05 -17.50 -2.19
CA LEU A 269 -9.25 -17.28 -3.39
C LEU A 269 -9.94 -16.36 -4.40
N THR A 270 -11.25 -16.51 -4.55
CA THR A 270 -12.06 -15.64 -5.40
C THR A 270 -12.07 -14.21 -4.87
N LEU A 271 -12.22 -14.01 -3.55
CA LEU A 271 -12.18 -12.68 -2.94
C LEU A 271 -10.78 -12.04 -3.09
N LEU A 272 -9.72 -12.83 -2.90
CA LEU A 272 -8.35 -12.36 -3.11
C LEU A 272 -8.14 -11.90 -4.56
N SER A 273 -8.63 -12.68 -5.53
CA SER A 273 -8.52 -12.38 -6.96
C SER A 273 -9.29 -11.11 -7.33
N ILE A 274 -10.49 -10.92 -6.79
CA ILE A 274 -11.29 -9.70 -7.01
C ILE A 274 -10.60 -8.48 -6.41
N SER A 275 -10.03 -8.60 -5.20
CA SER A 275 -9.33 -7.50 -4.55
C SER A 275 -8.06 -7.10 -5.31
N PHE A 276 -7.33 -8.08 -5.84
CA PHE A 276 -6.14 -7.84 -6.67
C PHE A 276 -6.52 -7.17 -7.99
N LEU A 277 -7.56 -7.66 -8.65
CA LEU A 277 -8.08 -7.05 -9.88
C LEU A 277 -8.52 -5.61 -9.66
N ALA A 278 -9.24 -5.32 -8.57
CA ALA A 278 -9.63 -3.98 -8.21
C ALA A 278 -8.41 -3.08 -8.01
N ALA A 279 -7.40 -3.53 -7.26
CA ALA A 279 -6.17 -2.76 -7.04
C ALA A 279 -5.45 -2.41 -8.35
N ILE A 280 -5.34 -3.37 -9.28
CA ILE A 280 -4.71 -3.15 -10.60
C ILE A 280 -5.53 -2.21 -11.48
N LEU A 281 -6.85 -2.31 -11.47
CA LEU A 281 -7.71 -1.43 -12.26
C LEU A 281 -7.64 0.02 -11.80
N PHE A 282 -7.54 0.26 -10.48
CA PHE A 282 -7.38 1.62 -9.94
C PHE A 282 -5.98 2.19 -10.20
N GLN A 283 -4.93 1.38 -10.01
CA GLN A 283 -3.54 1.81 -10.18
C GLN A 283 -2.69 0.68 -10.80
N PRO A 284 -2.67 0.53 -12.13
CA PRO A 284 -1.98 -0.58 -12.79
C PRO A 284 -0.49 -0.68 -12.44
N ALA A 285 0.20 0.44 -12.29
CA ALA A 285 1.61 0.49 -11.93
C ALA A 285 1.91 -0.09 -10.53
N LYS A 286 0.91 -0.22 -9.66
CA LYS A 286 1.05 -0.83 -8.32
C LYS A 286 1.47 -2.30 -8.37
N VAL A 287 1.32 -2.99 -9.48
CA VAL A 287 1.88 -4.35 -9.66
C VAL A 287 3.39 -4.40 -9.44
N TYR A 288 4.09 -3.31 -9.71
CA TYR A 288 5.54 -3.20 -9.49
C TYR A 288 5.91 -2.82 -8.04
N ASP A 289 4.94 -2.47 -7.21
CA ASP A 289 5.15 -2.19 -5.78
C ASP A 289 5.44 -3.50 -5.04
N LEU A 290 6.62 -3.62 -4.46
CA LEU A 290 7.04 -4.81 -3.71
C LEU A 290 6.09 -5.12 -2.56
N GLY A 291 5.60 -4.12 -1.85
CA GLY A 291 4.63 -4.30 -0.78
C GLY A 291 3.32 -4.93 -1.27
N VAL A 292 2.88 -4.60 -2.50
CA VAL A 292 1.74 -5.26 -3.14
C VAL A 292 2.07 -6.72 -3.42
N GLN A 293 3.20 -6.99 -4.07
CA GLN A 293 3.62 -8.35 -4.43
C GLN A 293 3.72 -9.24 -3.19
N TYR A 294 4.45 -8.80 -2.16
CA TYR A 294 4.60 -9.55 -0.90
C TYR A 294 3.26 -9.83 -0.22
N SER A 295 2.38 -8.84 -0.13
CA SER A 295 1.11 -9.01 0.58
C SER A 295 0.16 -9.97 -0.13
N TYR A 296 0.01 -9.88 -1.46
CA TYR A 296 -0.85 -10.81 -2.19
C TYR A 296 -0.25 -12.22 -2.24
N ALA A 297 1.08 -12.35 -2.40
CA ALA A 297 1.76 -13.64 -2.34
C ALA A 297 1.62 -14.29 -0.96
N ALA A 298 1.73 -13.52 0.11
CA ALA A 298 1.56 -14.02 1.48
C ALA A 298 0.15 -14.60 1.69
N VAL A 299 -0.90 -13.85 1.36
CA VAL A 299 -2.28 -14.32 1.53
C VAL A 299 -2.58 -15.51 0.61
N PHE A 300 -2.12 -15.45 -0.63
CA PHE A 300 -2.25 -16.58 -1.58
C PHE A 300 -1.59 -17.85 -1.03
N SER A 301 -0.40 -17.73 -0.48
CA SER A 301 0.32 -18.86 0.11
C SER A 301 -0.40 -19.45 1.33
N LEU A 302 -0.96 -18.60 2.19
CA LEU A 302 -1.76 -19.05 3.31
C LEU A 302 -3.02 -19.79 2.85
N ILE A 303 -3.75 -19.27 1.89
CA ILE A 303 -4.96 -19.92 1.36
C ILE A 303 -4.62 -21.27 0.72
N CYS A 304 -3.57 -21.32 -0.10
CA CYS A 304 -3.25 -22.52 -0.89
C CYS A 304 -2.47 -23.57 -0.11
N LEU A 305 -1.48 -23.18 0.72
CA LEU A 305 -0.55 -24.12 1.35
C LEU A 305 -0.99 -24.55 2.76
N MET A 306 -1.68 -23.67 3.50
CA MET A 306 -2.06 -23.95 4.89
C MET A 306 -2.81 -25.26 5.09
N PRO A 307 -3.81 -25.63 4.24
CA PRO A 307 -4.52 -26.90 4.41
C PRO A 307 -3.62 -28.14 4.30
N TYR A 308 -2.58 -28.09 3.48
CA TYR A 308 -1.63 -29.18 3.31
C TYR A 308 -0.67 -29.26 4.49
N ILE A 309 -0.17 -28.12 4.95
CA ILE A 309 0.75 -28.04 6.09
C ILE A 309 0.04 -28.45 7.37
N GLU A 310 -1.18 -28.01 7.62
CA GLU A 310 -1.96 -28.43 8.79
C GLU A 310 -2.18 -29.95 8.84
N ARG A 311 -2.40 -30.58 7.68
CA ARG A 311 -2.51 -32.05 7.58
C ARG A 311 -1.17 -32.74 7.88
N GLY A 312 -0.07 -32.23 7.34
CA GLY A 312 1.27 -32.77 7.57
C GLY A 312 1.71 -32.70 9.05
N PHE A 313 1.30 -31.64 9.74
CA PHE A 313 1.58 -31.41 11.16
C PHE A 313 0.42 -31.77 12.09
N ALA A 314 -0.48 -32.67 11.67
CA ALA A 314 -1.66 -33.06 12.46
C ALA A 314 -1.33 -33.61 13.85
N TRP A 315 -0.12 -34.19 14.02
CA TRP A 315 0.41 -34.71 15.28
C TRP A 315 0.80 -33.63 16.30
N LEU A 316 0.99 -32.38 15.85
CA LEU A 316 1.42 -31.27 16.71
C LEU A 316 0.23 -30.68 17.49
N GLN A 317 0.34 -30.70 18.81
CA GLN A 317 -0.61 -30.13 19.77
C GLN A 317 0.09 -29.04 20.59
N PRO A 318 -0.57 -27.95 20.97
CA PRO A 318 -1.97 -27.59 20.70
C PRO A 318 -2.20 -27.06 19.25
N ALA A 319 -3.45 -27.07 18.81
CA ALA A 319 -3.82 -26.61 17.46
C ALA A 319 -3.38 -25.17 17.15
N ALA A 320 -3.29 -24.30 18.16
CA ALA A 320 -2.80 -22.93 18.02
C ALA A 320 -1.32 -22.90 17.59
N LEU A 321 -0.47 -23.74 18.20
CA LEU A 321 0.94 -23.86 17.85
C LEU A 321 1.10 -24.39 16.42
N ARG A 322 0.33 -25.42 16.05
CA ARG A 322 0.31 -25.96 14.68
C ARG A 322 -0.03 -24.89 13.64
N LYS A 323 -1.07 -24.07 13.92
CA LYS A 323 -1.45 -22.97 13.03
C LYS A 323 -0.37 -21.90 12.94
N ALA A 324 0.22 -21.52 14.05
CA ALA A 324 1.29 -20.52 14.06
C ALA A 324 2.50 -20.96 13.25
N LEU A 325 3.02 -22.17 13.53
CA LEU A 325 4.15 -22.73 12.78
C LEU A 325 3.81 -22.96 11.30
N GLY A 326 2.59 -23.46 11.03
CA GLY A 326 2.10 -23.64 9.67
C GLY A 326 2.06 -22.33 8.89
N SER A 327 1.61 -21.24 9.51
CA SER A 327 1.59 -19.91 8.89
C SER A 327 3.01 -19.42 8.55
N VAL A 328 3.96 -19.58 9.45
CA VAL A 328 5.36 -19.19 9.22
C VAL A 328 5.94 -19.97 8.02
N ILE A 329 5.72 -21.28 7.98
CA ILE A 329 6.21 -22.14 6.88
C ILE A 329 5.54 -21.73 5.55
N CYS A 330 4.21 -21.51 5.52
CA CYS A 330 3.50 -21.07 4.34
C CYS A 330 4.05 -19.74 3.80
N LEU A 331 4.27 -18.78 4.69
CA LEU A 331 4.78 -17.47 4.32
C LEU A 331 6.19 -17.55 3.74
N ASN A 332 7.09 -18.27 4.41
CA ASN A 332 8.46 -18.45 3.92
C ASN A 332 8.50 -19.12 2.53
N ILE A 333 7.76 -20.20 2.35
CA ILE A 333 7.70 -20.89 1.05
C ILE A 333 7.11 -19.99 -0.03
N GLY A 334 6.04 -19.28 0.28
CA GLY A 334 5.33 -18.46 -0.71
C GLY A 334 6.05 -17.16 -1.07
N LEU A 335 6.81 -16.59 -0.15
CA LEU A 335 7.56 -15.36 -0.39
C LEU A 335 8.94 -15.62 -0.96
N LEU A 336 9.48 -16.82 -0.82
CA LEU A 336 10.81 -17.20 -1.26
C LEU A 336 11.14 -16.75 -2.71
N PRO A 337 10.27 -16.96 -3.73
CA PRO A 337 10.56 -16.53 -5.09
C PRO A 337 10.74 -15.01 -5.23
N LEU A 338 10.00 -14.23 -4.44
CA LEU A 338 10.09 -12.76 -4.44
C LEU A 338 11.36 -12.28 -3.73
N ILE A 339 11.71 -12.93 -2.61
CA ILE A 339 12.93 -12.63 -1.86
C ILE A 339 14.17 -12.90 -2.71
N ILE A 340 14.24 -14.08 -3.35
CA ILE A 340 15.36 -14.44 -4.23
C ILE A 340 15.51 -13.43 -5.36
N ARG A 341 14.39 -12.98 -5.92
CA ARG A 341 14.41 -11.97 -7.00
C ARG A 341 14.94 -10.61 -6.54
N GLN A 342 14.69 -10.23 -5.30
CA GLN A 342 15.06 -8.92 -4.76
C GLN A 342 16.51 -8.86 -4.30
N GLU A 343 16.97 -9.88 -3.60
CA GLU A 343 18.27 -9.84 -2.93
C GLU A 343 19.44 -10.34 -3.78
N ASN A 344 19.17 -10.89 -4.99
CA ASN A 344 20.19 -11.50 -5.86
C ASN A 344 21.12 -12.49 -5.18
N ALA A 345 20.80 -12.91 -3.95
CA ALA A 345 21.58 -13.82 -3.14
C ALA A 345 20.65 -14.72 -2.34
N ILE A 346 20.81 -16.01 -2.51
CA ILE A 346 20.23 -17.01 -1.62
C ILE A 346 21.15 -17.11 -0.41
N TRP A 347 20.88 -16.36 0.63
CA TRP A 347 21.42 -16.69 1.95
C TRP A 347 20.60 -17.84 2.49
N ILE A 348 20.98 -19.04 2.10
CA ILE A 348 20.45 -20.27 2.72
C ILE A 348 21.21 -20.43 4.03
N PHE A 349 20.56 -20.04 5.11
CA PHE A 349 20.97 -20.41 6.47
C PHE A 349 19.84 -21.14 7.16
#